data_91f1ffcfc067ef841e2e2039368a1557
#
_entry.id   91f1ffcfc067ef841e2e2039368a1557
#
_cell.length_a   1.000
_cell.length_b   1.000
_cell.length_c   1.000
_cell.angle_alpha   90.00
_cell.angle_beta   90.00
_cell.angle_gamma   90.00
#
_symmetry.space_group_name_H-M   'P 1'
#
loop_
_entity.id
_entity.type
_entity.pdbx_description
1 polymer ?
#
loop_
_entity_poly.entity_id
_entity_poly.type
_entity_poly.pdbx_seq_one_letter_code
_entity_poly.pdbx_strand_id
1 'polypeptide(L)'
;MHKYLALVTEVLNEECLTIAVDLGFGVLKNQEFRMAGIDFSEFRGNQGREKAALVKKVLTEALLNKEVTLKSLKSEKSGVYLAFIYFPGKDTSYNDEVVASGLLKAFVKRAAKK
;
A
#
# COMPACT_ATOMS: atom_id res chain seq x y z
N MET A 1 3.04 13.58 -10.48
CA MET A 1 3.15 12.24 -9.91
C MET A 1 2.99 11.21 -11.01
N HIS A 2 3.94 10.31 -11.13
CA HIS A 2 3.91 9.31 -12.18
C HIS A 2 3.11 8.09 -11.81
N LYS A 3 2.46 7.51 -12.80
CA LYS A 3 1.79 6.23 -12.65
C LYS A 3 2.62 5.14 -13.33
N TYR A 4 2.70 3.99 -12.69
CA TYR A 4 3.47 2.86 -13.21
C TYR A 4 2.59 1.63 -13.26
N LEU A 5 2.73 0.86 -14.32
CA LEU A 5 2.18 -0.49 -14.34
C LEU A 5 3.04 -1.37 -13.45
N ALA A 6 2.41 -2.27 -12.72
CA ALA A 6 3.14 -3.04 -11.73
C ALA A 6 2.42 -4.34 -11.39
N LEU A 7 3.17 -5.26 -10.77
CA LEU A 7 2.64 -6.54 -10.31
C LEU A 7 3.00 -6.70 -8.84
N VAL A 8 2.02 -6.96 -8.00
CA VAL A 8 2.27 -7.22 -6.58
C VAL A 8 2.83 -8.62 -6.45
N THR A 9 4.07 -8.75 -6.00
CA THR A 9 4.75 -10.05 -5.93
C THR A 9 4.76 -10.65 -4.53
N GLU A 10 4.62 -9.82 -3.50
CA GLU A 10 4.62 -10.32 -2.14
C GLU A 10 3.92 -9.33 -1.21
N VAL A 11 3.17 -9.84 -0.26
CA VAL A 11 2.62 -9.04 0.84
C VAL A 11 3.42 -9.38 2.08
N LEU A 12 4.26 -8.45 2.52
CA LEU A 12 5.20 -8.70 3.60
C LEU A 12 4.53 -8.70 4.97
N ASN A 13 3.65 -7.73 5.17
CA ASN A 13 2.88 -7.63 6.40
C ASN A 13 1.68 -6.71 6.16
N GLU A 14 1.04 -6.24 7.25
CA GLU A 14 -0.19 -5.44 7.13
C GLU A 14 0.03 -4.07 6.48
N GLU A 15 1.28 -3.62 6.34
CA GLU A 15 1.53 -2.30 5.76
C GLU A 15 2.51 -2.29 4.60
N CYS A 16 3.30 -3.36 4.38
CA CYS A 16 4.37 -3.36 3.39
C CYS A 16 4.17 -4.42 2.33
N LEU A 17 4.45 -4.06 1.09
CA LEU A 17 4.31 -4.93 -0.08
C LEU A 17 5.59 -4.86 -0.90
N THR A 18 5.92 -5.96 -1.58
CA THR A 18 6.93 -5.94 -2.62
C THR A 18 6.21 -5.93 -3.96
N ILE A 19 6.59 -5.00 -4.81
CA ILE A 19 5.91 -4.79 -6.08
C ILE A 19 6.97 -4.69 -7.18
N ALA A 20 6.77 -5.44 -8.27
CA ALA A 20 7.61 -5.35 -9.45
C ALA A 20 7.06 -4.21 -10.31
N VAL A 21 7.80 -3.13 -10.40
CA VAL A 21 7.38 -1.91 -11.10
C VAL A 21 7.95 -1.93 -12.51
N ASP A 22 7.08 -1.71 -13.49
CA ASP A 22 7.50 -1.63 -14.90
C ASP A 22 8.03 -0.22 -15.18
N LEU A 23 9.34 -0.14 -15.43
CA LEU A 23 10.01 1.12 -15.72
C LEU A 23 10.13 1.39 -17.22
N GLY A 24 9.54 0.53 -18.04
CA GLY A 24 9.67 0.62 -19.48
C GLY A 24 10.93 -0.05 -19.97
N PHE A 25 11.04 -0.17 -21.30
CA PHE A 25 12.22 -0.77 -21.96
C PHE A 25 12.53 -2.20 -21.50
N GLY A 26 11.51 -2.93 -21.05
CA GLY A 26 11.70 -4.27 -20.53
C GLY A 26 12.33 -4.32 -19.14
N VAL A 27 12.43 -3.20 -18.45
CA VAL A 27 13.05 -3.14 -17.11
C VAL A 27 11.98 -3.21 -16.05
N LEU A 28 12.10 -4.21 -15.17
CA LEU A 28 11.25 -4.33 -13.98
C LEU A 28 12.13 -4.13 -12.76
N LYS A 29 11.62 -3.39 -11.79
CA LYS A 29 12.33 -3.20 -10.52
C LYS A 29 11.45 -3.65 -9.38
N ASN A 30 11.95 -4.57 -8.58
CA ASN A 30 11.30 -4.95 -7.33
C ASN A 30 11.59 -3.89 -6.28
N GLN A 31 10.54 -3.38 -5.68
CA GLN A 31 10.66 -2.30 -4.72
C GLN A 31 9.68 -2.53 -3.59
N GLU A 32 10.10 -2.25 -2.37
CA GLU A 32 9.22 -2.33 -1.21
C GLU A 32 8.43 -1.03 -1.09
N PHE A 33 7.12 -1.18 -0.88
CA PHE A 33 6.21 -0.05 -0.71
C PHE A 33 5.39 -0.20 0.55
N ARG A 34 5.06 0.95 1.15
CA ARG A 34 4.06 1.05 2.20
C ARG A 34 2.82 1.72 1.61
N MET A 35 1.65 1.26 2.00
CA MET A 35 0.42 1.85 1.48
C MET A 35 0.24 3.27 2.00
N ALA A 36 0.09 4.21 1.08
CA ALA A 36 -0.02 5.63 1.41
C ALA A 36 -1.40 5.97 1.95
N GLY A 37 -1.47 6.99 2.80
CA GLY A 37 -2.74 7.52 3.28
C GLY A 37 -3.41 6.70 4.36
N ILE A 38 -2.72 5.72 4.94
CA ILE A 38 -3.29 4.83 5.93
C ILE A 38 -2.51 4.94 7.24
N ASP A 39 -3.23 4.98 8.34
CA ASP A 39 -2.63 5.03 9.67
C ASP A 39 -2.53 3.61 10.22
N PHE A 40 -1.30 3.15 10.40
CA PHE A 40 -1.02 1.81 10.91
C PHE A 40 -0.69 1.79 12.40
N SER A 41 -0.88 2.90 13.10
CA SER A 41 -0.49 3.00 14.51
C SER A 41 -1.22 2.01 15.40
N GLU A 42 -2.44 1.61 15.03
CA GLU A 42 -3.22 0.65 15.84
C GLU A 42 -2.58 -0.74 15.89
N PHE A 43 -1.64 -1.03 14.98
CA PHE A 43 -1.01 -2.34 14.92
C PHE A 43 0.27 -2.42 15.75
N ARG A 44 0.64 -1.35 16.39
CA ARG A 44 1.82 -1.35 17.25
C ARG A 44 1.47 -1.95 18.59
N GLY A 45 2.39 -2.76 19.11
CA GLY A 45 2.16 -3.45 20.38
C GLY A 45 1.38 -4.74 20.21
N ASN A 46 1.13 -5.39 21.34
CA ASN A 46 0.57 -6.74 21.32
C ASN A 46 -0.90 -6.80 20.92
N GLN A 47 -1.65 -5.76 21.23
CA GLN A 47 -3.09 -5.77 20.99
C GLN A 47 -3.46 -5.70 19.50
N GLY A 48 -2.54 -5.23 18.68
CA GLY A 48 -2.80 -5.11 17.26
C GLY A 48 -2.49 -6.34 16.43
N ARG A 49 -1.92 -7.38 17.05
CA ARG A 49 -1.41 -8.53 16.29
C ARG A 49 -2.47 -9.31 15.53
N GLU A 50 -3.60 -9.56 16.18
CA GLU A 50 -4.65 -10.35 15.54
C GLU A 50 -5.23 -9.60 14.35
N LYS A 51 -5.48 -8.31 14.51
CA LYS A 51 -6.00 -7.51 13.43
C LYS A 51 -4.96 -7.35 12.33
N ALA A 52 -3.68 -7.20 12.68
CA ALA A 52 -2.62 -7.11 11.69
C ALA A 52 -2.56 -8.37 10.83
N ALA A 53 -2.68 -9.54 11.44
CA ALA A 53 -2.68 -10.79 10.71
C ALA A 53 -3.89 -10.88 9.77
N LEU A 54 -5.05 -10.43 10.23
CA LEU A 54 -6.25 -10.41 9.41
C LEU A 54 -6.08 -9.47 8.22
N VAL A 55 -5.54 -8.29 8.47
CA VAL A 55 -5.29 -7.31 7.40
C VAL A 55 -4.31 -7.88 6.38
N LYS A 56 -3.24 -8.50 6.84
CA LYS A 56 -2.28 -9.13 5.92
C LYS A 56 -2.97 -10.17 5.05
N LYS A 57 -3.84 -10.98 5.63
CA LYS A 57 -4.57 -11.98 4.88
C LYS A 57 -5.47 -11.34 3.83
N VAL A 58 -6.21 -10.31 4.20
CA VAL A 58 -7.10 -9.60 3.27
C VAL A 58 -6.29 -8.98 2.13
N LEU A 59 -5.17 -8.33 2.44
CA LEU A 59 -4.33 -7.72 1.42
C LEU A 59 -3.74 -8.78 0.50
N THR A 60 -3.32 -9.91 1.05
CA THR A 60 -2.77 -11.00 0.24
C THR A 60 -3.81 -11.52 -0.74
N GLU A 61 -5.03 -11.75 -0.27
CA GLU A 61 -6.09 -12.25 -1.13
C GLU A 61 -6.47 -11.25 -2.22
N ALA A 62 -6.43 -9.95 -1.89
CA ALA A 62 -6.85 -8.92 -2.82
C ALA A 62 -5.76 -8.53 -3.82
N LEU A 63 -4.49 -8.55 -3.40
CA LEU A 63 -3.42 -7.91 -4.15
C LEU A 63 -2.37 -8.86 -4.71
N LEU A 64 -2.12 -10.00 -4.05
CA LEU A 64 -1.00 -10.86 -4.45
C LEU A 64 -1.19 -11.36 -5.89
N ASN A 65 -0.13 -11.22 -6.68
CA ASN A 65 -0.10 -11.61 -8.09
C ASN A 65 -1.08 -10.83 -8.97
N LYS A 66 -1.54 -9.67 -8.51
CA LYS A 66 -2.44 -8.83 -9.28
C LYS A 66 -1.66 -7.73 -10.00
N GLU A 67 -2.07 -7.45 -11.23
CA GLU A 67 -1.57 -6.31 -11.96
C GLU A 67 -2.29 -5.08 -11.49
N VAL A 68 -1.53 -4.03 -11.20
CA VAL A 68 -2.07 -2.78 -10.65
C VAL A 68 -1.37 -1.59 -11.30
N THR A 69 -1.93 -0.42 -11.07
CA THR A 69 -1.28 0.84 -11.40
C THR A 69 -0.89 1.49 -10.08
N LEU A 70 0.35 1.98 -10.00
CA LEU A 70 0.85 2.66 -8.83
C LEU A 70 1.00 4.14 -9.07
N LYS A 71 0.64 4.94 -8.05
CA LYS A 71 1.16 6.30 -7.91
C LYS A 71 2.12 6.27 -6.76
N SER A 72 3.39 6.56 -7.02
CA SER A 72 4.43 6.43 -6.02
C SER A 72 4.79 7.78 -5.41
N LEU A 73 4.93 7.78 -4.09
CA LEU A 73 5.42 8.92 -3.33
C LEU A 73 6.72 8.48 -2.67
N LYS A 74 7.75 9.31 -2.78
CA LYS A 74 9.03 8.99 -2.19
C LYS A 74 8.95 9.11 -0.67
N SER A 75 9.44 8.09 0.03
CA SER A 75 9.63 8.17 1.47
C SER A 75 11.01 8.79 1.74
N GLU A 76 11.07 9.63 2.75
CA GLU A 76 12.33 10.24 3.13
C GLU A 76 13.22 9.34 3.98
N LYS A 77 12.65 8.27 4.53
CA LYS A 77 13.37 7.41 5.47
C LYS A 77 13.36 5.98 4.97
N SER A 78 14.41 5.26 5.28
CA SER A 78 14.51 3.80 5.13
C SER A 78 14.42 3.24 3.72
N GLY A 79 14.31 4.06 2.70
CA GLY A 79 14.27 3.56 1.32
C GLY A 79 12.96 2.89 0.93
N VAL A 80 11.95 2.93 1.79
CA VAL A 80 10.64 2.42 1.47
C VAL A 80 9.81 3.55 0.88
N TYR A 81 9.14 3.28 -0.21
CA TYR A 81 8.33 4.27 -0.89
C TYR A 81 6.87 4.11 -0.47
N LEU A 82 6.12 5.20 -0.53
CA LEU A 82 4.68 5.16 -0.32
C LEU A 82 4.00 4.99 -1.67
N ALA A 83 2.89 4.27 -1.68
CA ALA A 83 2.17 4.04 -2.92
C ALA A 83 0.66 4.06 -2.73
N PHE A 84 -0.02 4.65 -3.70
CA PHE A 84 -1.45 4.44 -3.90
C PHE A 84 -1.60 3.38 -4.99
N ILE A 85 -2.43 2.38 -4.73
CA ILE A 85 -2.60 1.21 -5.60
C ILE A 85 -3.98 1.29 -6.25
N TYR A 86 -4.01 1.17 -7.59
CA TYR A 86 -5.25 1.21 -8.36
C TYR A 86 -5.40 -0.07 -9.15
N PHE A 87 -6.55 -0.70 -9.06
CA PHE A 87 -6.86 -1.81 -9.96
C PHE A 87 -7.19 -1.27 -11.35
N PRO A 88 -6.98 -2.06 -12.41
CA PRO A 88 -7.24 -1.59 -13.77
C PRO A 88 -8.67 -1.07 -13.91
N GLY A 89 -8.80 0.08 -14.55
CA GLY A 89 -10.10 0.68 -14.84
C GLY A 89 -10.77 1.38 -13.67
N LYS A 90 -10.11 1.46 -12.52
CA LYS A 90 -10.67 2.10 -11.34
C LYS A 90 -10.07 3.48 -11.11
N ASP A 91 -10.92 4.43 -10.75
CA ASP A 91 -10.49 5.79 -10.41
C ASP A 91 -10.14 5.96 -8.95
N THR A 92 -10.71 5.10 -8.10
CA THR A 92 -10.47 5.14 -6.65
C THR A 92 -9.37 4.15 -6.29
N SER A 93 -8.42 4.58 -5.46
CA SER A 93 -7.34 3.70 -5.05
C SER A 93 -7.85 2.60 -4.12
N TYR A 94 -7.16 1.46 -4.16
CA TYR A 94 -7.44 0.41 -3.19
C TYR A 94 -7.20 0.89 -1.76
N ASN A 95 -6.22 1.80 -1.57
CA ASN A 95 -5.97 2.44 -0.28
C ASN A 95 -7.24 3.08 0.28
N ASP A 96 -7.92 3.85 -0.56
CA ASP A 96 -9.16 4.51 -0.16
C ASP A 96 -10.29 3.51 0.06
N GLU A 97 -10.32 2.44 -0.72
CA GLU A 97 -11.36 1.42 -0.57
C GLU A 97 -11.26 0.69 0.76
N VAL A 98 -10.04 0.36 1.22
CA VAL A 98 -9.90 -0.33 2.51
C VAL A 98 -10.23 0.59 3.67
N VAL A 99 -9.99 1.89 3.53
CA VAL A 99 -10.40 2.85 4.54
C VAL A 99 -11.92 2.97 4.57
N ALA A 100 -12.56 3.07 3.40
CA ALA A 100 -14.00 3.17 3.31
C ALA A 100 -14.71 1.92 3.85
N SER A 101 -14.08 0.76 3.71
CA SER A 101 -14.65 -0.49 4.23
C SER A 101 -14.55 -0.62 5.75
N GLY A 102 -13.76 0.23 6.39
CA GLY A 102 -13.54 0.17 7.83
C GLY A 102 -12.42 -0.77 8.24
N LEU A 103 -11.77 -1.45 7.30
CA LEU A 103 -10.68 -2.37 7.63
C LEU A 103 -9.47 -1.63 8.19
N LEU A 104 -9.14 -0.47 7.59
CA LEU A 104 -7.99 0.34 8.01
C LEU A 104 -8.46 1.78 8.22
N LYS A 105 -7.65 2.54 8.95
CA LYS A 105 -7.96 3.94 9.24
C LYS A 105 -7.17 4.87 8.33
N ALA A 106 -7.81 5.96 7.94
CA ALA A 106 -7.12 6.99 7.16
C ALA A 106 -6.09 7.70 8.02
N PHE A 107 -4.94 7.98 7.45
CA PHE A 107 -3.95 8.82 8.10
C PHE A 107 -4.39 10.28 8.00
N VAL A 108 -4.61 10.91 9.15
CA VAL A 108 -5.02 12.30 9.20
C VAL A 108 -3.85 13.13 9.73
N LYS A 109 -3.46 14.12 8.98
CA LYS A 109 -2.34 14.96 9.35
C LYS A 109 -2.78 15.92 10.47
N ARG A 110 -2.29 15.67 11.67
CA ARG A 110 -2.74 16.39 12.85
C ARG A 110 -2.31 17.85 12.87
N ALA A 111 -1.22 18.15 12.22
CA ALA A 111 -0.70 19.52 12.19
C ALA A 111 -1.66 20.50 11.56
N ALA A 112 -2.63 20.00 10.87
CA ALA A 112 -3.63 20.86 10.29
C ALA A 112 -4.47 21.53 11.33
N LYS A 113 -4.37 21.33 12.49
CA LYS A 113 -5.05 21.92 13.51
C LYS A 113 -4.73 23.12 14.10
N LYS A 114 -4.44 23.17 13.92
CA LYS A 114 -4.32 24.06 14.34
C LYS A 114 -4.17 24.56 14.89
#